data_cbfef53b29865bf7ef767c9b13aa0962
#
_entry.id   cbfef53b29865bf7ef767c9b13aa0962
#
_cell.length_a   1.000
_cell.length_b   1.000
_cell.length_c   1.000
_cell.angle_alpha   90.00
_cell.angle_beta   90.00
_cell.angle_gamma   90.00
#
_symmetry.space_group_name_H-M   'P 1'
#
loop_
_entity.id
_entity.type
_entity.pdbx_description
1 polymer ?
#
loop_
_entity_poly.entity_id
_entity_poly.type
_entity_poly.pdbx_seq_one_letter_code
_entity_poly.pdbx_strand_id
1 'polypeptide(L)'
;MPKWHWPIDPDAVPRILVEPPGPRALEVVRRDGEVIMQSFSRWYPLVVARGYGPVVEDVDGNLYIDYNAGIAVANVGHAHPKVVEAIKRQAELFLHYSLTDFYYEVAVKLAERLIAIAPISGRKKVFFTNSGTESIEGVLKIARGYFKGQRPYVIAFLGAFHGRTYGSMSLTASKPVHRRHFSPMVPNVIHAPFPHPVHCPFKAETPEECGEYALAFLEDWIFRRLVDPSEVALVLMEPVQGEGGYVVPPRNFVQGLRKMTYEHGILFAVDEVQTGFGRTGRWFAVEHFGVEPDLIATAKAIAAGLPLGAIIGRAEVMSLPRGAHANTFGGNPVAAAAALASLEVIEEEGLLNHAETLGEELKKLFRDEVGHRHDVRGLGLMIGIELLEGKKPAKYLEDVLLKAFKRGVAVIGAGLSTVRIAPPLVIPRDMAFKAAEIILDVLRGH
;
A
#
# COMPACT_ATOMS: atom_id res chain seq x y z
N MET A 1 -9.20 22.63 -1.32
CA MET A 1 -9.45 21.65 -2.39
C MET A 1 -8.21 21.58 -3.27
N PRO A 2 -7.80 20.36 -3.72
CA PRO A 2 -6.67 20.21 -4.63
C PRO A 2 -6.88 21.03 -5.90
N LYS A 3 -5.78 21.56 -6.46
CA LYS A 3 -5.84 22.33 -7.70
C LYS A 3 -6.01 21.40 -8.90
N TRP A 4 -6.83 21.81 -9.87
CA TRP A 4 -6.94 21.10 -11.14
C TRP A 4 -5.87 21.57 -12.12
N HIS A 5 -4.99 20.68 -12.56
CA HIS A 5 -3.81 20.99 -13.36
C HIS A 5 -3.88 20.44 -14.79
N TRP A 6 -4.91 19.66 -15.11
CA TRP A 6 -4.93 18.87 -16.34
C TRP A 6 -5.86 19.44 -17.41
N PRO A 7 -5.52 19.24 -18.72
CA PRO A 7 -6.27 19.83 -19.84
C PRO A 7 -7.54 19.02 -20.19
N ILE A 8 -8.31 18.64 -19.18
CA ILE A 8 -9.55 17.88 -19.32
C ILE A 8 -10.58 18.49 -18.38
N ASP A 9 -11.82 18.56 -18.83
CA ASP A 9 -12.94 19.04 -18.01
C ASP A 9 -13.31 17.97 -16.98
N PRO A 10 -13.16 18.22 -15.66
CA PRO A 10 -13.50 17.26 -14.62
C PRO A 10 -14.99 16.88 -14.63
N ASP A 11 -15.88 17.77 -15.08
CA ASP A 11 -17.32 17.52 -15.12
C ASP A 11 -17.70 16.57 -16.27
N ALA A 12 -16.84 16.46 -17.31
CA ALA A 12 -17.03 15.55 -18.43
C ALA A 12 -16.63 14.09 -18.15
N VAL A 13 -16.21 13.77 -16.91
CA VAL A 13 -15.75 12.42 -16.54
C VAL A 13 -16.74 11.79 -15.54
N PRO A 14 -17.05 10.47 -15.64
CA PRO A 14 -16.61 9.54 -16.67
C PRO A 14 -17.30 9.78 -18.03
N ARG A 15 -16.62 9.36 -19.12
CA ARG A 15 -17.19 9.44 -20.46
C ARG A 15 -16.88 8.17 -21.24
N ILE A 16 -17.89 7.38 -21.54
CA ILE A 16 -17.79 6.16 -22.32
C ILE A 16 -18.26 6.46 -23.75
N LEU A 17 -17.33 6.44 -24.70
CA LEU A 17 -17.58 6.65 -26.14
C LEU A 17 -17.81 5.34 -26.87
N VAL A 18 -17.09 4.29 -26.44
CA VAL A 18 -17.14 2.93 -26.99
C VAL A 18 -17.36 1.98 -25.82
N GLU A 19 -18.30 1.05 -25.94
CA GLU A 19 -18.53 0.07 -24.87
C GLU A 19 -17.22 -0.69 -24.52
N PRO A 20 -16.77 -0.64 -23.25
CA PRO A 20 -15.54 -1.32 -22.87
C PRO A 20 -15.72 -2.85 -22.74
N PRO A 21 -14.73 -3.65 -23.22
CA PRO A 21 -13.54 -3.23 -23.94
C PRO A 21 -13.83 -2.91 -25.42
N GLY A 22 -13.30 -1.77 -25.89
CA GLY A 22 -13.41 -1.40 -27.31
C GLY A 22 -12.48 -2.24 -28.20
N PRO A 23 -12.57 -2.06 -29.55
CA PRO A 23 -11.83 -2.89 -30.50
C PRO A 23 -10.32 -2.75 -30.41
N ARG A 24 -9.81 -1.53 -30.09
CA ARG A 24 -8.36 -1.31 -29.91
C ARG A 24 -7.86 -1.96 -28.62
N ALA A 25 -8.64 -1.89 -27.56
CA ALA A 25 -8.34 -2.57 -26.30
C ALA A 25 -8.27 -4.09 -26.50
N LEU A 26 -9.25 -4.68 -27.18
CA LEU A 26 -9.25 -6.13 -27.50
C LEU A 26 -8.02 -6.57 -28.26
N GLU A 27 -7.55 -5.80 -29.24
CA GLU A 27 -6.33 -6.11 -29.99
C GLU A 27 -5.07 -6.10 -29.10
N VAL A 28 -4.94 -5.11 -28.20
CA VAL A 28 -3.82 -5.07 -27.24
C VAL A 28 -3.89 -6.26 -26.26
N VAL A 29 -5.07 -6.59 -25.74
CA VAL A 29 -5.27 -7.74 -24.84
C VAL A 29 -4.90 -9.07 -25.50
N ARG A 30 -5.29 -9.25 -26.79
CA ARG A 30 -4.91 -10.43 -27.56
C ARG A 30 -3.38 -10.56 -27.67
N ARG A 31 -2.69 -9.50 -28.04
CA ARG A 31 -1.21 -9.46 -28.15
C ARG A 31 -0.52 -9.64 -26.80
N ASP A 32 -1.07 -9.05 -25.72
CA ASP A 32 -0.57 -9.25 -24.35
C ASP A 32 -0.54 -10.75 -24.00
N GLY A 33 -1.62 -11.46 -24.31
CA GLY A 33 -1.72 -12.90 -24.07
C GLY A 33 -0.71 -13.76 -24.84
N GLU A 34 -0.13 -13.25 -25.93
CA GLU A 34 0.88 -13.95 -26.72
C GLU A 34 2.31 -13.74 -26.18
N VAL A 35 2.59 -12.59 -25.52
CA VAL A 35 3.97 -12.19 -25.22
C VAL A 35 4.24 -11.91 -23.74
N ILE A 36 3.21 -11.68 -22.93
CA ILE A 36 3.37 -11.39 -21.50
C ILE A 36 2.91 -12.60 -20.68
N MET A 37 3.71 -12.98 -19.69
CA MET A 37 3.40 -14.09 -18.81
C MET A 37 2.05 -13.88 -18.08
N GLN A 38 1.19 -14.88 -18.12
CA GLN A 38 -0.15 -14.89 -17.56
C GLN A 38 -0.22 -14.77 -16.03
N SER A 39 0.91 -14.79 -15.33
CA SER A 39 0.97 -14.59 -13.87
C SER A 39 0.53 -13.20 -13.41
N PHE A 40 0.52 -12.21 -14.30
CA PHE A 40 -0.11 -10.94 -14.05
C PHE A 40 -1.63 -11.09 -14.07
N SER A 41 -2.29 -10.96 -12.92
CA SER A 41 -3.76 -11.03 -12.84
C SER A 41 -4.37 -9.68 -13.23
N ARG A 42 -5.05 -9.63 -14.38
CA ARG A 42 -5.85 -8.47 -14.81
C ARG A 42 -7.27 -8.63 -14.29
N TRP A 43 -7.83 -7.56 -13.71
CA TRP A 43 -9.21 -7.57 -13.22
C TRP A 43 -10.23 -7.48 -14.37
N TYR A 44 -9.94 -6.64 -15.34
CA TYR A 44 -10.74 -6.40 -16.53
C TYR A 44 -9.87 -5.81 -17.65
N PRO A 45 -10.32 -5.84 -18.92
CA PRO A 45 -9.50 -5.44 -20.06
C PRO A 45 -9.43 -3.91 -20.27
N LEU A 46 -9.01 -3.15 -19.27
CA LEU A 46 -8.68 -1.73 -19.37
C LEU A 46 -7.27 -1.58 -19.96
N VAL A 47 -7.16 -0.94 -21.10
CA VAL A 47 -5.88 -0.64 -21.75
C VAL A 47 -5.62 0.86 -21.70
N VAL A 48 -4.83 1.31 -20.73
CA VAL A 48 -4.56 2.71 -20.45
C VAL A 48 -3.66 3.32 -21.53
N ALA A 49 -4.06 4.43 -22.10
CA ALA A 49 -3.29 5.23 -23.05
C ALA A 49 -2.70 6.49 -22.41
N ARG A 50 -3.44 7.16 -21.54
CA ARG A 50 -3.04 8.42 -20.86
C ARG A 50 -3.61 8.50 -19.46
N GLY A 51 -3.03 9.40 -18.65
CA GLY A 51 -3.55 9.74 -17.33
C GLY A 51 -3.55 11.23 -17.08
N TYR A 52 -4.57 11.72 -16.36
CA TYR A 52 -4.81 13.13 -16.06
C TYR A 52 -5.25 13.25 -14.59
N GLY A 53 -4.31 13.36 -13.67
CA GLY A 53 -4.66 13.37 -12.24
C GLY A 53 -5.43 12.13 -11.81
N PRO A 54 -6.67 12.24 -11.37
CA PRO A 54 -7.52 11.12 -10.98
C PRO A 54 -8.31 10.51 -12.16
N VAL A 55 -7.89 10.74 -13.41
CA VAL A 55 -8.57 10.25 -14.61
C VAL A 55 -7.61 9.44 -15.47
N VAL A 56 -8.08 8.33 -16.03
CA VAL A 56 -7.36 7.56 -17.04
C VAL A 56 -8.18 7.50 -18.33
N GLU A 57 -7.47 7.62 -19.46
CA GLU A 57 -8.01 7.46 -20.80
C GLU A 57 -7.55 6.12 -21.36
N ASP A 58 -8.50 5.33 -21.90
CA ASP A 58 -8.14 4.09 -22.58
C ASP A 58 -7.76 4.31 -24.06
N VAL A 59 -7.27 3.28 -24.70
CA VAL A 59 -6.87 3.34 -26.11
C VAL A 59 -8.03 3.57 -27.09
N ASP A 60 -9.27 3.37 -26.67
CA ASP A 60 -10.48 3.62 -27.44
C ASP A 60 -11.08 5.01 -27.19
N GLY A 61 -10.47 5.83 -26.30
CA GLY A 61 -10.85 7.20 -25.98
C GLY A 61 -11.87 7.35 -24.86
N ASN A 62 -12.19 6.28 -24.15
CA ASN A 62 -13.04 6.36 -22.96
C ASN A 62 -12.28 6.99 -21.79
N LEU A 63 -12.97 7.78 -20.97
CA LEU A 63 -12.43 8.41 -19.76
C LEU A 63 -13.04 7.77 -18.52
N TYR A 64 -12.16 7.31 -17.64
CA TYR A 64 -12.52 6.65 -16.39
C TYR A 64 -12.08 7.48 -15.19
N ILE A 65 -12.90 7.54 -14.15
CA ILE A 65 -12.44 7.99 -12.84
C ILE A 65 -11.56 6.88 -12.24
N ASP A 66 -10.31 7.21 -11.95
CA ASP A 66 -9.37 6.28 -11.32
C ASP A 66 -9.65 6.18 -9.81
N TYR A 67 -10.18 5.05 -9.40
CA TYR A 67 -10.52 4.76 -8.01
C TYR A 67 -9.56 3.76 -7.36
N ASN A 68 -8.40 3.50 -8.01
CA ASN A 68 -7.37 2.60 -7.51
C ASN A 68 -5.94 3.18 -7.51
N ALA A 69 -5.70 4.29 -8.23
CA ALA A 69 -4.40 4.96 -8.33
C ALA A 69 -3.24 4.02 -8.71
N GLY A 70 -3.48 3.01 -9.58
CA GLY A 70 -2.46 2.00 -9.92
C GLY A 70 -2.01 1.17 -8.71
N ILE A 71 -2.93 0.75 -7.86
CA ILE A 71 -2.74 0.05 -6.57
C ILE A 71 -2.13 1.00 -5.52
N ALA A 72 -2.77 2.16 -5.30
CA ALA A 72 -2.36 3.19 -4.35
C ALA A 72 -0.92 3.72 -4.59
N VAL A 73 -0.56 3.92 -5.86
CA VAL A 73 0.75 4.42 -6.29
C VAL A 73 0.71 5.88 -6.71
N ALA A 74 -0.26 6.25 -7.55
CA ALA A 74 -0.38 7.60 -8.09
C ALA A 74 -1.08 8.56 -7.09
N ASN A 75 -0.52 8.72 -5.89
CA ASN A 75 -1.14 9.56 -4.84
C ASN A 75 -1.34 11.01 -5.29
N VAL A 76 -0.36 11.60 -5.96
CA VAL A 76 -0.46 12.97 -6.51
C VAL A 76 -1.10 13.03 -7.90
N GLY A 77 -1.73 11.93 -8.33
CA GLY A 77 -2.37 11.81 -9.65
C GLY A 77 -1.40 11.48 -10.77
N HIS A 78 -1.99 11.09 -11.90
CA HIS A 78 -1.23 10.80 -13.12
C HIS A 78 -0.74 12.09 -13.76
N ALA A 79 0.53 12.08 -14.22
CA ALA A 79 1.15 13.18 -14.94
C ALA A 79 1.03 14.55 -14.23
N HIS A 80 1.25 14.60 -12.91
CA HIS A 80 1.25 15.87 -12.19
C HIS A 80 2.36 16.79 -12.73
N PRO A 81 2.05 18.05 -13.13
CA PRO A 81 3.01 18.93 -13.83
C PRO A 81 4.32 19.13 -13.07
N LYS A 82 4.25 19.36 -11.75
CA LYS A 82 5.45 19.53 -10.90
C LYS A 82 6.35 18.31 -10.89
N VAL A 83 5.76 17.10 -10.83
CA VAL A 83 6.50 15.84 -10.86
C VAL A 83 7.12 15.61 -12.24
N VAL A 84 6.35 15.81 -13.31
CA VAL A 84 6.83 15.67 -14.70
C VAL A 84 8.00 16.61 -14.97
N GLU A 85 7.93 17.85 -14.50
CA GLU A 85 8.99 18.83 -14.67
C GLU A 85 10.26 18.46 -13.90
N ALA A 86 10.13 17.95 -12.67
CA ALA A 86 11.27 17.46 -11.88
C ALA A 86 11.96 16.26 -12.56
N ILE A 87 11.18 15.34 -13.14
CA ILE A 87 11.68 14.21 -13.92
C ILE A 87 12.49 14.69 -15.13
N LYS A 88 11.93 15.62 -15.91
CA LYS A 88 12.60 16.18 -17.12
C LYS A 88 13.93 16.83 -16.76
N ARG A 89 13.93 17.72 -15.77
CA ARG A 89 15.15 18.41 -15.31
C ARG A 89 16.23 17.43 -14.85
N GLN A 90 15.87 16.44 -14.07
CA GLN A 90 16.84 15.45 -13.62
C GLN A 90 17.33 14.55 -14.77
N ALA A 91 16.46 14.18 -15.71
CA ALA A 91 16.82 13.38 -16.87
C ALA A 91 17.82 14.09 -17.80
N GLU A 92 17.78 15.41 -17.89
CA GLU A 92 18.76 16.23 -18.62
C GLU A 92 20.13 16.26 -17.95
N LEU A 93 20.20 16.05 -16.62
CA LEU A 93 21.48 16.00 -15.88
C LEU A 93 22.14 14.64 -15.97
N PHE A 94 21.48 13.60 -15.46
CA PHE A 94 21.88 12.20 -15.56
C PHE A 94 20.77 11.27 -15.10
N LEU A 95 20.68 10.09 -15.75
CA LEU A 95 19.62 9.10 -15.49
C LEU A 95 20.00 8.12 -14.37
N HIS A 96 21.29 7.79 -14.25
CA HIS A 96 21.79 6.82 -13.29
C HIS A 96 23.26 7.06 -12.97
N TYR A 97 23.59 6.94 -11.70
CA TYR A 97 24.92 6.65 -11.19
C TYR A 97 24.77 5.86 -9.89
N SER A 98 25.62 4.89 -9.63
CA SER A 98 25.45 3.95 -8.52
C SER A 98 25.61 4.66 -7.16
N LEU A 99 24.53 4.78 -6.38
CA LEU A 99 24.58 5.29 -5.01
C LEU A 99 25.37 4.35 -4.08
N THR A 100 25.50 3.09 -4.45
CA THR A 100 26.31 2.09 -3.74
C THR A 100 27.79 2.49 -3.72
N ASP A 101 28.27 3.09 -4.83
CA ASP A 101 29.69 3.38 -5.03
C ASP A 101 30.02 4.88 -4.92
N PHE A 102 29.06 5.76 -5.20
CA PHE A 102 29.26 7.20 -5.31
C PHE A 102 28.15 8.00 -4.62
N TYR A 103 28.28 9.31 -4.58
CA TYR A 103 27.35 10.23 -3.93
C TYR A 103 26.71 11.15 -4.96
N TYR A 104 25.43 11.49 -4.73
CA TYR A 104 24.76 12.57 -5.45
C TYR A 104 23.68 13.23 -4.58
N GLU A 105 23.54 14.53 -4.75
CA GLU A 105 22.81 15.40 -3.82
C GLU A 105 21.32 15.10 -3.75
N VAL A 106 20.69 14.74 -4.87
CA VAL A 106 19.24 14.51 -4.93
C VAL A 106 18.80 13.36 -4.04
N ALA A 107 19.62 12.30 -3.89
CA ALA A 107 19.33 11.19 -2.97
C ALA A 107 19.49 11.62 -1.50
N VAL A 108 20.48 12.47 -1.20
CA VAL A 108 20.67 13.00 0.15
C VAL A 108 19.49 13.88 0.56
N LYS A 109 19.06 14.81 -0.32
CA LYS A 109 17.88 15.66 -0.10
C LYS A 109 16.62 14.83 0.15
N LEU A 110 16.43 13.77 -0.63
CA LEU A 110 15.29 12.87 -0.42
C LEU A 110 15.38 12.15 0.94
N ALA A 111 16.56 11.64 1.31
CA ALA A 111 16.75 11.00 2.62
C ALA A 111 16.44 11.99 3.77
N GLU A 112 16.91 13.23 3.68
CA GLU A 112 16.63 14.29 4.65
C GLU A 112 15.11 14.57 4.77
N ARG A 113 14.39 14.62 3.64
CA ARG A 113 12.93 14.77 3.66
C ARG A 113 12.23 13.58 4.28
N LEU A 114 12.63 12.36 3.96
CA LEU A 114 12.04 11.15 4.51
C LEU A 114 12.25 11.03 6.03
N ILE A 115 13.44 11.33 6.54
CA ILE A 115 13.67 11.32 8.00
C ILE A 115 12.91 12.44 8.72
N ALA A 116 12.65 13.56 8.06
CA ALA A 116 11.89 14.66 8.65
C ALA A 116 10.42 14.32 8.90
N ILE A 117 9.78 13.56 8.00
CA ILE A 117 8.37 13.17 8.09
C ILE A 117 8.15 11.83 8.82
N ALA A 118 9.19 11.01 9.03
CA ALA A 118 9.06 9.70 9.65
C ALA A 118 8.74 9.79 11.15
N PRO A 119 7.69 9.12 11.65
CA PRO A 119 7.28 9.11 13.06
C PRO A 119 8.19 8.20 13.91
N ILE A 120 9.47 8.48 13.90
CA ILE A 120 10.51 7.80 14.69
C ILE A 120 11.31 8.88 15.42
N SER A 121 11.42 8.78 16.73
CA SER A 121 12.24 9.70 17.53
C SER A 121 13.73 9.48 17.38
N GLY A 122 14.53 10.52 17.63
CA GLY A 122 15.98 10.46 17.62
C GLY A 122 16.60 10.46 16.20
N ARG A 123 17.85 9.99 16.11
CA ARG A 123 18.57 9.93 14.84
C ARG A 123 18.04 8.81 13.96
N LYS A 124 17.86 9.11 12.68
CA LYS A 124 17.35 8.18 11.67
C LYS A 124 18.29 8.07 10.49
N LYS A 125 18.20 6.96 9.76
CA LYS A 125 18.86 6.74 8.47
C LYS A 125 17.90 6.18 7.47
N VAL A 126 18.22 6.31 6.18
CA VAL A 126 17.46 5.77 5.05
C VAL A 126 18.34 4.81 4.26
N PHE A 127 17.74 3.71 3.82
CA PHE A 127 18.29 2.83 2.80
C PHE A 127 17.32 2.79 1.62
N PHE A 128 17.78 3.11 0.41
CA PHE A 128 16.94 3.12 -0.78
C PHE A 128 16.87 1.77 -1.47
N THR A 129 15.69 1.46 -1.99
CA THR A 129 15.36 0.24 -2.74
C THR A 129 14.59 0.63 -4.02
N ASN A 130 14.16 -0.37 -4.82
CA ASN A 130 13.41 -0.12 -6.06
C ASN A 130 11.95 -0.56 -5.99
N SER A 131 11.59 -1.27 -4.93
CA SER A 131 10.26 -1.86 -4.77
C SER A 131 9.93 -2.16 -3.32
N GLY A 132 8.64 -2.39 -3.01
CA GLY A 132 8.21 -2.78 -1.67
C GLY A 132 8.79 -4.12 -1.22
N THR A 133 8.88 -5.08 -2.14
CA THR A 133 9.49 -6.38 -1.82
C THR A 133 10.96 -6.25 -1.42
N GLU A 134 11.75 -5.39 -2.11
CA GLU A 134 13.13 -5.10 -1.72
C GLU A 134 13.22 -4.37 -0.37
N SER A 135 12.28 -3.48 -0.08
CA SER A 135 12.23 -2.81 1.23
C SER A 135 12.00 -3.83 2.36
N ILE A 136 11.13 -4.80 2.16
CA ILE A 136 10.88 -5.87 3.13
C ILE A 136 12.08 -6.82 3.25
N GLU A 137 12.72 -7.21 2.15
CA GLU A 137 13.98 -7.98 2.18
C GLU A 137 15.06 -7.25 3.00
N GLY A 138 15.17 -5.93 2.80
CA GLY A 138 16.10 -5.10 3.55
C GLY A 138 15.74 -5.03 5.05
N VAL A 139 14.46 -4.86 5.41
CA VAL A 139 13.99 -4.89 6.81
C VAL A 139 14.37 -6.21 7.48
N LEU A 140 14.13 -7.34 6.81
CA LEU A 140 14.47 -8.67 7.31
C LEU A 140 16.00 -8.81 7.55
N LYS A 141 16.81 -8.35 6.58
CA LYS A 141 18.27 -8.39 6.70
C LYS A 141 18.81 -7.45 7.78
N ILE A 142 18.26 -6.23 7.89
CA ILE A 142 18.63 -5.27 8.92
C ILE A 142 18.33 -5.84 10.30
N ALA A 143 17.14 -6.40 10.51
CA ALA A 143 16.77 -6.95 11.80
C ALA A 143 17.68 -8.11 12.22
N ARG A 144 17.90 -9.09 11.34
CA ARG A 144 18.81 -10.21 11.62
C ARG A 144 20.27 -9.76 11.81
N GLY A 145 20.72 -8.79 10.99
CA GLY A 145 22.07 -8.26 11.07
C GLY A 145 22.32 -7.44 12.33
N TYR A 146 21.34 -6.67 12.81
CA TYR A 146 21.40 -5.92 14.06
C TYR A 146 21.70 -6.84 15.26
N PHE A 147 21.05 -7.99 15.32
CA PHE A 147 21.29 -9.02 16.33
C PHE A 147 22.43 -10.00 15.98
N LYS A 148 23.21 -9.72 14.93
CA LYS A 148 24.35 -10.55 14.49
C LYS A 148 23.98 -12.03 14.27
N GLY A 149 22.75 -12.28 13.81
CA GLY A 149 22.23 -13.63 13.58
C GLY A 149 21.80 -14.39 14.84
N GLN A 150 21.95 -13.82 16.03
CA GLN A 150 21.59 -14.48 17.30
C GLN A 150 20.07 -14.62 17.50
N ARG A 151 19.28 -13.81 16.80
CA ARG A 151 17.81 -13.86 16.82
C ARG A 151 17.30 -14.26 15.44
N PRO A 152 17.10 -15.55 15.16
CA PRO A 152 16.73 -16.00 13.82
C PRO A 152 15.25 -15.85 13.47
N TYR A 153 14.37 -15.77 14.48
CA TYR A 153 12.92 -15.78 14.25
C TYR A 153 12.37 -14.39 13.90
N VAL A 154 11.31 -14.41 13.07
CA VAL A 154 10.54 -13.24 12.68
C VAL A 154 9.06 -13.58 12.77
N ILE A 155 8.26 -12.67 13.30
CA ILE A 155 6.81 -12.80 13.38
C ILE A 155 6.17 -11.89 12.35
N ALA A 156 5.28 -12.46 11.54
CA ALA A 156 4.39 -11.78 10.61
C ALA A 156 2.93 -12.20 10.89
N PHE A 157 1.97 -11.70 10.14
CA PHE A 157 0.56 -11.96 10.42
C PHE A 157 -0.17 -12.63 9.26
N LEU A 158 -1.16 -13.46 9.55
CA LEU A 158 -2.09 -13.98 8.56
C LEU A 158 -2.83 -12.82 7.90
N GLY A 159 -3.11 -12.94 6.61
CA GLY A 159 -3.69 -11.86 5.80
C GLY A 159 -2.69 -10.85 5.25
N ALA A 160 -1.44 -10.81 5.76
CA ALA A 160 -0.44 -9.84 5.33
C ALA A 160 0.11 -10.11 3.93
N PHE A 161 0.45 -9.02 3.21
CA PHE A 161 1.15 -9.06 1.94
C PHE A 161 2.41 -8.18 1.98
N HIS A 162 3.57 -8.81 1.94
CA HIS A 162 4.87 -8.15 2.05
C HIS A 162 5.74 -8.22 0.80
N GLY A 163 5.27 -8.88 -0.26
CA GLY A 163 5.98 -9.01 -1.52
C GLY A 163 6.02 -10.45 -2.06
N ARG A 164 6.79 -10.65 -3.14
CA ARG A 164 6.86 -11.93 -3.88
C ARG A 164 8.27 -12.44 -4.14
N THR A 165 9.31 -11.81 -3.61
CA THR A 165 10.66 -12.40 -3.51
C THR A 165 10.70 -13.35 -2.32
N TYR A 166 11.63 -14.30 -2.30
CA TYR A 166 11.59 -15.40 -1.33
C TYR A 166 11.53 -14.97 0.14
N GLY A 167 12.30 -13.96 0.56
CA GLY A 167 12.24 -13.46 1.93
C GLY A 167 10.90 -12.79 2.23
N SER A 168 10.48 -11.84 1.41
CA SER A 168 9.22 -11.14 1.58
C SER A 168 7.99 -12.04 1.40
N MET A 169 8.06 -13.00 0.47
CA MET A 169 7.02 -14.02 0.27
C MET A 169 6.89 -14.94 1.49
N SER A 170 7.99 -15.22 2.16
CA SER A 170 7.97 -16.01 3.40
C SER A 170 7.16 -15.34 4.51
N LEU A 171 7.10 -14.00 4.53
CA LEU A 171 6.31 -13.18 5.44
C LEU A 171 4.87 -12.97 4.95
N THR A 172 4.61 -13.13 3.64
CA THR A 172 3.28 -12.97 3.02
C THR A 172 2.38 -14.16 3.37
N ALA A 173 1.15 -13.88 3.80
CA ALA A 173 0.12 -14.89 4.12
C ALA A 173 -1.30 -14.43 3.73
N SER A 174 -1.41 -13.59 2.69
CA SER A 174 -2.70 -13.02 2.23
C SER A 174 -3.54 -14.01 1.42
N LYS A 175 -2.91 -14.81 0.54
CA LYS A 175 -3.61 -15.81 -0.29
C LYS A 175 -2.69 -17.01 -0.58
N PRO A 176 -3.23 -18.24 -0.64
CA PRO A 176 -2.43 -19.43 -0.97
C PRO A 176 -1.70 -19.31 -2.32
N VAL A 177 -2.28 -18.67 -3.32
CA VAL A 177 -1.69 -18.50 -4.66
C VAL A 177 -0.35 -17.75 -4.63
N HIS A 178 -0.10 -16.90 -3.64
CA HIS A 178 1.15 -16.18 -3.49
C HIS A 178 2.31 -17.04 -3.01
N ARG A 179 2.04 -18.23 -2.46
CA ARG A 179 3.02 -19.14 -1.83
C ARG A 179 3.04 -20.54 -2.43
N ARG A 180 1.94 -20.95 -3.08
CA ARG A 180 1.76 -22.31 -3.57
C ARG A 180 2.82 -22.66 -4.62
N HIS A 181 3.48 -23.79 -4.45
CA HIS A 181 4.53 -24.36 -5.32
C HIS A 181 5.90 -23.66 -5.27
N PHE A 182 6.11 -22.74 -4.31
CA PHE A 182 7.38 -22.02 -4.15
C PHE A 182 8.21 -22.44 -2.92
N SER A 183 7.77 -23.48 -2.20
CA SER A 183 8.56 -24.02 -1.06
C SER A 183 9.90 -24.62 -1.54
N PRO A 184 10.97 -24.56 -0.70
CA PRO A 184 10.97 -24.13 0.69
C PRO A 184 11.00 -22.61 0.85
N MET A 185 10.32 -22.11 1.89
CA MET A 185 10.36 -20.70 2.30
C MET A 185 11.62 -20.40 3.11
N VAL A 186 11.92 -19.11 3.31
CA VAL A 186 12.95 -18.70 4.29
C VAL A 186 12.54 -19.19 5.67
N PRO A 187 13.43 -19.90 6.39
CA PRO A 187 13.09 -20.50 7.67
C PRO A 187 12.88 -19.47 8.78
N ASN A 188 12.31 -19.92 9.89
CA ASN A 188 12.09 -19.19 11.14
C ASN A 188 11.14 -17.98 10.98
N VAL A 189 10.15 -18.10 10.12
CA VAL A 189 9.04 -17.15 10.02
C VAL A 189 7.80 -17.77 10.67
N ILE A 190 7.25 -17.07 11.65
CA ILE A 190 6.03 -17.46 12.38
C ILE A 190 4.91 -16.53 11.95
N HIS A 191 3.75 -17.09 11.59
CA HIS A 191 2.57 -16.31 11.26
C HIS A 191 1.58 -16.38 12.43
N ALA A 192 1.31 -15.21 13.04
CA ALA A 192 0.30 -15.05 14.06
C ALA A 192 -1.06 -14.61 13.46
N PRO A 193 -2.18 -14.92 14.10
CA PRO A 193 -3.46 -14.36 13.71
C PRO A 193 -3.46 -12.83 13.80
N PHE A 194 -4.07 -12.18 12.79
CA PHE A 194 -4.28 -10.73 12.80
C PHE A 194 -5.69 -10.42 13.34
N PRO A 195 -5.87 -9.46 14.26
CA PRO A 195 -7.19 -9.14 14.80
C PRO A 195 -8.03 -8.41 13.75
N HIS A 196 -8.93 -9.15 13.12
CA HIS A 196 -9.86 -8.62 12.13
C HIS A 196 -11.17 -8.22 12.81
N PRO A 197 -11.58 -6.95 12.78
CA PRO A 197 -12.76 -6.48 13.52
C PRO A 197 -14.06 -7.20 13.21
N VAL A 198 -14.24 -7.65 11.94
CA VAL A 198 -15.46 -8.36 11.51
C VAL A 198 -15.28 -9.88 11.56
N HIS A 199 -14.10 -10.38 11.21
CA HIS A 199 -13.79 -11.80 11.14
C HIS A 199 -12.74 -12.19 12.19
N CYS A 200 -13.01 -11.87 13.45
CA CYS A 200 -12.09 -12.17 14.53
C CYS A 200 -11.79 -13.68 14.61
N PRO A 201 -10.51 -14.09 14.49
CA PRO A 201 -10.15 -15.50 14.55
C PRO A 201 -10.39 -16.14 15.93
N PHE A 202 -10.60 -15.32 16.96
CA PHE A 202 -10.82 -15.73 18.35
C PHE A 202 -12.30 -15.69 18.77
N LYS A 203 -13.22 -15.33 17.86
CA LYS A 203 -14.65 -15.17 18.14
C LYS A 203 -14.95 -14.18 19.26
N ALA A 204 -14.18 -13.08 19.33
CA ALA A 204 -14.41 -12.00 20.25
C ALA A 204 -15.74 -11.28 19.94
N GLU A 205 -16.35 -10.67 20.96
CA GLU A 205 -17.60 -9.92 20.82
C GLU A 205 -17.36 -8.49 20.34
N THR A 206 -16.17 -7.92 20.65
CA THR A 206 -15.79 -6.57 20.23
C THR A 206 -14.45 -6.55 19.50
N PRO A 207 -14.18 -5.52 18.68
CA PRO A 207 -12.87 -5.35 18.05
C PRO A 207 -11.73 -5.24 19.07
N GLU A 208 -11.95 -4.54 20.19
CA GLU A 208 -10.97 -4.37 21.26
C GLU A 208 -10.62 -5.70 21.92
N GLU A 209 -11.61 -6.51 22.23
CA GLU A 209 -11.42 -7.87 22.78
C GLU A 209 -10.66 -8.77 21.77
N CYS A 210 -10.94 -8.64 20.48
CA CYS A 210 -10.19 -9.34 19.45
C CYS A 210 -8.70 -8.94 19.46
N GLY A 211 -8.41 -7.66 19.69
CA GLY A 211 -7.05 -7.16 19.86
C GLY A 211 -6.35 -7.75 21.08
N GLU A 212 -7.04 -7.84 22.22
CA GLU A 212 -6.53 -8.45 23.45
C GLU A 212 -6.23 -9.94 23.27
N TYR A 213 -7.12 -10.69 22.64
CA TYR A 213 -6.91 -12.12 22.36
C TYR A 213 -5.75 -12.36 21.39
N ALA A 214 -5.55 -11.48 20.42
CA ALA A 214 -4.40 -11.58 19.52
C ALA A 214 -3.07 -11.33 20.26
N LEU A 215 -3.02 -10.40 21.20
CA LEU A 215 -1.86 -10.18 22.05
C LEU A 215 -1.64 -11.37 23.01
N ALA A 216 -2.69 -11.87 23.65
CA ALA A 216 -2.61 -13.04 24.51
C ALA A 216 -2.14 -14.28 23.74
N PHE A 217 -2.55 -14.43 22.47
CA PHE A 217 -2.06 -15.52 21.62
C PHE A 217 -0.55 -15.43 21.39
N LEU A 218 -0.01 -14.23 21.14
CA LEU A 218 1.44 -14.03 21.00
C LEU A 218 2.17 -14.41 22.30
N GLU A 219 1.68 -13.94 23.45
CA GLU A 219 2.31 -14.19 24.74
C GLU A 219 2.22 -15.66 25.16
N ASP A 220 1.00 -16.23 25.17
CA ASP A 220 0.74 -17.54 25.77
C ASP A 220 1.05 -18.73 24.82
N TRP A 221 0.94 -18.52 23.50
CA TRP A 221 1.13 -19.61 22.53
C TRP A 221 2.42 -19.50 21.75
N ILE A 222 2.83 -18.28 21.36
CA ILE A 222 4.08 -18.12 20.63
C ILE A 222 5.26 -18.05 21.61
N PHE A 223 5.28 -17.07 22.54
CA PHE A 223 6.45 -16.86 23.39
C PHE A 223 6.61 -17.88 24.50
N ARG A 224 5.53 -18.36 25.11
CA ARG A 224 5.64 -19.36 26.19
C ARG A 224 5.78 -20.81 25.71
N ARG A 225 5.47 -21.13 24.44
CA ARG A 225 5.38 -22.51 23.96
C ARG A 225 6.20 -22.82 22.71
N LEU A 226 6.41 -21.86 21.82
CA LEU A 226 6.99 -22.12 20.51
C LEU A 226 8.39 -21.54 20.37
N VAL A 227 8.64 -20.30 20.79
CA VAL A 227 9.91 -19.61 20.63
C VAL A 227 10.14 -18.64 21.78
N ASP A 228 11.32 -18.68 22.37
CA ASP A 228 11.72 -17.70 23.38
C ASP A 228 11.77 -16.31 22.72
N PRO A 229 11.14 -15.27 23.32
CA PRO A 229 11.15 -13.92 22.73
C PRO A 229 12.58 -13.36 22.56
N SER A 230 13.58 -13.83 23.30
CA SER A 230 14.98 -13.46 23.11
C SER A 230 15.59 -13.97 21.80
N GLU A 231 14.95 -14.93 21.12
CA GLU A 231 15.34 -15.43 19.80
C GLU A 231 14.60 -14.73 18.65
N VAL A 232 13.63 -13.86 18.95
CA VAL A 232 12.85 -13.12 17.93
C VAL A 232 13.53 -11.81 17.61
N ALA A 233 13.94 -11.63 16.34
CA ALA A 233 14.55 -10.39 15.86
C ALA A 233 13.52 -9.31 15.55
N LEU A 234 12.37 -9.67 15.02
CA LEU A 234 11.46 -8.76 14.35
C LEU A 234 10.00 -9.20 14.49
N VAL A 235 9.14 -8.24 14.76
CA VAL A 235 7.71 -8.32 14.45
C VAL A 235 7.42 -7.31 13.33
N LEU A 236 6.85 -7.79 12.22
CA LEU A 236 6.48 -6.98 11.04
C LEU A 236 4.97 -7.01 10.85
N MET A 237 4.36 -5.83 10.68
CA MET A 237 2.94 -5.70 10.33
C MET A 237 2.67 -4.60 9.30
N GLU A 238 1.59 -4.72 8.56
CA GLU A 238 0.97 -3.58 7.88
C GLU A 238 0.07 -2.84 8.89
N PRO A 239 0.17 -1.51 9.05
CA PRO A 239 -0.74 -0.75 9.92
C PRO A 239 -2.21 -0.84 9.50
N VAL A 240 -2.46 -0.99 8.19
CA VAL A 240 -3.71 -1.45 7.60
C VAL A 240 -3.36 -2.51 6.58
N GLN A 241 -3.88 -3.72 6.72
CA GLN A 241 -3.62 -4.79 5.75
C GLN A 241 -4.23 -4.42 4.39
N GLY A 242 -3.39 -4.22 3.38
CA GLY A 242 -3.82 -3.80 2.04
C GLY A 242 -4.44 -4.93 1.24
N GLU A 243 -3.64 -5.89 0.81
CA GLU A 243 -4.09 -7.06 0.03
C GLU A 243 -4.98 -8.00 0.86
N GLY A 244 -4.87 -7.97 2.18
CA GLY A 244 -5.73 -8.71 3.10
C GLY A 244 -7.18 -8.23 3.12
N GLY A 245 -7.51 -7.05 2.57
CA GLY A 245 -8.87 -6.53 2.48
C GLY A 245 -9.11 -5.18 3.15
N TYR A 246 -8.11 -4.33 3.21
CA TYR A 246 -8.17 -3.01 3.87
C TYR A 246 -8.59 -3.12 5.35
N VAL A 247 -7.97 -4.08 6.04
CA VAL A 247 -8.27 -4.40 7.42
C VAL A 247 -7.54 -3.46 8.37
N VAL A 248 -8.30 -2.64 9.09
CA VAL A 248 -7.79 -1.76 10.14
C VAL A 248 -7.82 -2.50 11.48
N PRO A 249 -6.68 -2.75 12.12
CA PRO A 249 -6.64 -3.46 13.40
C PRO A 249 -7.17 -2.57 14.53
N PRO A 250 -7.65 -3.15 15.63
CA PRO A 250 -7.97 -2.41 16.84
C PRO A 250 -6.75 -1.65 17.39
N ARG A 251 -6.98 -0.42 17.86
CA ARG A 251 -5.89 0.45 18.35
C ARG A 251 -5.12 -0.17 19.51
N ASN A 252 -5.81 -0.81 20.45
CA ASN A 252 -5.21 -1.47 21.62
C ASN A 252 -4.26 -2.60 21.19
N PHE A 253 -4.53 -3.30 20.09
CA PHE A 253 -3.63 -4.32 19.55
C PHE A 253 -2.29 -3.71 19.12
N VAL A 254 -2.31 -2.65 18.30
CA VAL A 254 -1.07 -2.03 17.80
C VAL A 254 -0.24 -1.45 18.95
N GLN A 255 -0.90 -0.79 19.91
CA GLN A 255 -0.26 -0.24 21.11
C GLN A 255 0.31 -1.35 22.01
N GLY A 256 -0.45 -2.41 22.24
CA GLY A 256 -0.01 -3.58 23.00
C GLY A 256 1.13 -4.32 22.33
N LEU A 257 1.09 -4.47 21.01
CA LEU A 257 2.15 -5.09 20.23
C LEU A 257 3.46 -4.29 20.31
N ARG A 258 3.39 -2.95 20.21
CA ARG A 258 4.55 -2.10 20.39
C ARG A 258 5.13 -2.20 21.80
N LYS A 259 4.28 -2.20 22.82
CA LYS A 259 4.71 -2.40 24.21
C LYS A 259 5.41 -3.76 24.38
N MET A 260 4.79 -4.83 23.93
CA MET A 260 5.32 -6.18 24.00
C MET A 260 6.69 -6.31 23.31
N THR A 261 6.83 -5.78 22.10
CA THR A 261 8.10 -5.79 21.37
C THR A 261 9.19 -5.01 22.08
N TYR A 262 8.84 -3.86 22.68
CA TYR A 262 9.77 -3.06 23.46
C TYR A 262 10.27 -3.79 24.71
N GLU A 263 9.37 -4.39 25.48
CA GLU A 263 9.68 -5.14 26.72
C GLU A 263 10.60 -6.34 26.46
N HIS A 264 10.44 -7.02 25.33
CA HIS A 264 11.29 -8.16 24.93
C HIS A 264 12.51 -7.77 24.11
N GLY A 265 12.73 -6.48 23.83
CA GLY A 265 13.83 -5.99 23.00
C GLY A 265 13.75 -6.53 21.55
N ILE A 266 12.56 -6.78 21.04
CA ILE A 266 12.27 -7.18 19.66
C ILE A 266 12.10 -5.94 18.80
N LEU A 267 12.67 -5.91 17.59
CA LEU A 267 12.43 -4.80 16.67
C LEU A 267 10.97 -4.84 16.16
N PHE A 268 10.34 -3.68 16.17
CA PHE A 268 9.00 -3.48 15.61
C PHE A 268 9.11 -2.74 14.27
N ALA A 269 8.71 -3.37 13.18
CA ALA A 269 8.68 -2.76 11.86
C ALA A 269 7.27 -2.69 11.31
N VAL A 270 7.01 -1.63 10.56
CA VAL A 270 5.76 -1.44 9.83
C VAL A 270 5.98 -1.41 8.32
N ASP A 271 5.14 -2.14 7.61
CA ASP A 271 5.04 -2.10 6.15
C ASP A 271 4.06 -1.00 5.74
N GLU A 272 4.59 0.14 5.42
CA GLU A 272 3.87 1.33 4.92
C GLU A 272 3.92 1.45 3.39
N VAL A 273 4.23 0.37 2.71
CA VAL A 273 4.34 0.34 1.24
C VAL A 273 3.04 0.79 0.58
N GLN A 274 1.89 0.42 1.12
CA GLN A 274 0.59 0.85 0.58
C GLN A 274 -0.04 2.00 1.37
N THR A 275 0.19 2.08 2.65
CA THR A 275 -0.47 3.01 3.58
C THR A 275 0.22 4.37 3.69
N GLY A 276 1.48 4.45 3.29
CA GLY A 276 2.30 5.66 3.42
C GLY A 276 1.94 6.78 2.45
N PHE A 277 2.60 7.91 2.64
CA PHE A 277 2.56 9.10 1.79
C PHE A 277 1.16 9.67 1.58
N GLY A 278 0.44 9.87 2.68
CA GLY A 278 -0.83 10.58 2.68
C GLY A 278 -2.07 9.72 2.45
N ARG A 279 -1.91 8.45 2.07
CA ARG A 279 -3.03 7.56 1.71
C ARG A 279 -4.12 7.50 2.78
N THR A 280 -3.73 7.48 4.04
CA THR A 280 -4.65 7.38 5.20
C THR A 280 -4.95 8.73 5.86
N GLY A 281 -4.52 9.85 5.29
CA GLY A 281 -4.66 11.18 5.88
C GLY A 281 -3.51 11.59 6.81
N ARG A 282 -2.51 10.73 6.95
CA ARG A 282 -1.24 10.99 7.66
C ARG A 282 -0.09 10.66 6.73
N TRP A 283 1.14 11.11 7.04
CA TRP A 283 2.32 10.70 6.28
C TRP A 283 2.48 9.18 6.29
N PHE A 284 2.29 8.57 7.46
CA PHE A 284 2.32 7.13 7.68
C PHE A 284 1.13 6.67 8.53
N ALA A 285 0.53 5.54 8.17
CA ALA A 285 -0.66 5.07 8.86
C ALA A 285 -0.41 4.69 10.33
N VAL A 286 0.80 4.32 10.69
CA VAL A 286 1.17 4.01 12.08
C VAL A 286 0.91 5.18 13.04
N GLU A 287 0.90 6.43 12.55
CA GLU A 287 0.60 7.63 13.33
C GLU A 287 -0.81 7.61 13.91
N HIS A 288 -1.79 6.97 13.24
CA HIS A 288 -3.15 6.82 13.76
C HIS A 288 -3.22 6.04 15.07
N PHE A 289 -2.24 5.19 15.33
CA PHE A 289 -2.19 4.34 16.52
C PHE A 289 -1.38 4.97 17.66
N GLY A 290 -0.64 6.05 17.40
CA GLY A 290 0.16 6.75 18.39
C GLY A 290 1.37 5.94 18.88
N VAL A 291 1.98 5.15 18.01
CA VAL A 291 3.18 4.35 18.29
C VAL A 291 4.30 4.68 17.32
N GLU A 292 5.55 4.51 17.76
CA GLU A 292 6.74 4.70 16.95
C GLU A 292 7.37 3.34 16.62
N PRO A 293 7.54 2.97 15.34
CA PRO A 293 8.25 1.77 14.95
C PRO A 293 9.79 1.98 15.01
N ASP A 294 10.53 0.88 14.98
CA ASP A 294 11.98 0.91 14.83
C ASP A 294 12.41 1.03 13.36
N LEU A 295 11.59 0.47 12.44
CA LEU A 295 11.79 0.46 10.99
C LEU A 295 10.47 0.70 10.26
N ILE A 296 10.51 1.48 9.18
CA ILE A 296 9.39 1.70 8.25
C ILE A 296 9.83 1.27 6.85
N ALA A 297 9.11 0.33 6.24
CA ALA A 297 9.29 -0.02 4.83
C ALA A 297 8.35 0.77 3.95
N THR A 298 8.85 1.38 2.87
CA THR A 298 8.07 2.21 1.94
C THR A 298 8.35 1.87 0.49
N ALA A 299 7.40 2.16 -0.39
CA ALA A 299 7.52 2.13 -1.85
C ALA A 299 6.28 2.80 -2.49
N LYS A 300 5.77 2.24 -3.60
CA LYS A 300 4.53 2.68 -4.28
C LYS A 300 4.44 4.20 -4.46
N ALA A 301 3.72 4.89 -3.58
CA ALA A 301 3.43 6.31 -3.73
C ALA A 301 4.65 7.24 -3.51
N ILE A 302 5.77 6.73 -3.05
CA ILE A 302 6.97 7.56 -2.75
C ILE A 302 7.43 8.41 -3.95
N ALA A 303 7.38 7.86 -5.18
CA ALA A 303 7.91 8.49 -6.39
C ALA A 303 6.85 8.67 -7.50
N ALA A 304 5.58 8.81 -7.14
CA ALA A 304 4.46 9.11 -8.04
C ALA A 304 4.36 8.16 -9.28
N GLY A 305 4.80 6.92 -9.15
CA GLY A 305 4.74 5.89 -10.20
C GLY A 305 6.11 5.38 -10.68
N LEU A 306 7.22 6.06 -10.40
CA LEU A 306 8.56 5.54 -10.70
C LEU A 306 8.98 4.49 -9.68
N PRO A 307 9.76 3.46 -10.11
CA PRO A 307 10.28 2.45 -9.21
C PRO A 307 11.23 3.04 -8.17
N LEU A 308 10.79 3.12 -6.93
CA LEU A 308 11.56 3.55 -5.77
C LEU A 308 10.92 2.96 -4.51
N GLY A 309 11.75 2.58 -3.57
CA GLY A 309 11.38 2.26 -2.20
C GLY A 309 12.42 2.81 -1.23
N ALA A 310 12.09 2.77 0.04
CA ALA A 310 13.03 3.14 1.10
C ALA A 310 12.71 2.40 2.38
N ILE A 311 13.75 2.19 3.18
CA ILE A 311 13.63 1.77 4.58
C ILE A 311 14.10 2.96 5.41
N ILE A 312 13.25 3.43 6.31
CA ILE A 312 13.57 4.48 7.27
C ILE A 312 13.66 3.84 8.65
N GLY A 313 14.72 4.05 9.37
CA GLY A 313 14.87 3.42 10.67
C GLY A 313 15.73 4.18 11.64
N ARG A 314 15.68 3.78 12.91
CA ARG A 314 16.58 4.28 13.96
C ARG A 314 18.03 4.06 13.56
N ALA A 315 18.86 5.08 13.70
CA ALA A 315 20.25 5.06 13.20
C ALA A 315 21.08 3.91 13.77
N GLU A 316 20.86 3.52 15.03
CA GLU A 316 21.51 2.40 15.67
C GLU A 316 21.06 1.03 15.14
N VAL A 317 19.83 0.92 14.64
CA VAL A 317 19.29 -0.30 14.01
C VAL A 317 19.80 -0.38 12.57
N MET A 318 19.91 0.75 11.87
CA MET A 318 20.40 0.85 10.49
C MET A 318 21.94 0.75 10.43
N SER A 319 22.51 -0.32 10.98
CA SER A 319 23.94 -0.46 11.31
C SER A 319 24.63 -1.62 10.58
N LEU A 320 24.08 -2.11 9.47
CA LEU A 320 24.76 -3.13 8.66
C LEU A 320 26.14 -2.64 8.19
N PRO A 321 27.19 -3.51 8.19
CA PRO A 321 28.51 -3.14 7.72
C PRO A 321 28.50 -2.87 6.22
N ARG A 322 29.52 -2.13 5.75
CA ARG A 322 29.71 -1.85 4.32
C ARG A 322 29.72 -3.14 3.49
N GLY A 323 29.00 -3.13 2.38
CA GLY A 323 28.89 -4.26 1.46
C GLY A 323 27.93 -5.38 1.89
N ALA A 324 27.38 -5.35 3.11
CA ALA A 324 26.44 -6.40 3.57
C ALA A 324 25.09 -6.34 2.85
N HIS A 325 24.64 -5.17 2.44
CA HIS A 325 23.41 -4.95 1.72
C HIS A 325 23.49 -3.72 0.83
N ALA A 326 23.23 -3.89 -0.46
CA ALA A 326 23.28 -2.83 -1.45
C ALA A 326 22.42 -3.23 -2.67
N ASN A 327 22.19 -2.30 -3.56
CA ASN A 327 21.57 -2.54 -4.87
C ASN A 327 22.04 -1.48 -5.88
N THR A 328 21.97 -1.81 -7.16
CA THR A 328 22.47 -0.95 -8.25
C THR A 328 21.61 0.30 -8.47
N PHE A 329 20.29 0.18 -8.39
CA PHE A 329 19.33 1.22 -8.80
C PHE A 329 18.64 1.94 -7.65
N GLY A 330 18.79 1.50 -6.41
CA GLY A 330 18.16 2.13 -5.25
C GLY A 330 18.59 3.57 -5.07
N GLY A 331 17.60 4.46 -4.92
CA GLY A 331 17.82 5.89 -4.89
C GLY A 331 18.10 6.50 -6.27
N ASN A 332 17.61 5.86 -7.38
CA ASN A 332 17.74 6.40 -8.73
C ASN A 332 17.47 7.90 -8.79
N PRO A 333 18.34 8.72 -9.42
CA PRO A 333 18.25 10.18 -9.37
C PRO A 333 16.91 10.71 -9.91
N VAL A 334 16.41 10.14 -10.99
CA VAL A 334 15.13 10.56 -11.61
C VAL A 334 13.94 10.21 -10.69
N ALA A 335 13.97 9.02 -10.09
CA ALA A 335 12.95 8.63 -9.12
C ALA A 335 13.04 9.45 -7.82
N ALA A 336 14.25 9.80 -7.37
CA ALA A 336 14.45 10.66 -6.22
C ALA A 336 13.93 12.09 -6.45
N ALA A 337 14.17 12.65 -7.64
CA ALA A 337 13.63 13.96 -8.02
C ALA A 337 12.10 13.94 -8.09
N ALA A 338 11.52 12.88 -8.66
CA ALA A 338 10.07 12.68 -8.68
C ALA A 338 9.49 12.56 -7.25
N ALA A 339 10.20 11.85 -6.36
CA ALA A 339 9.78 11.68 -4.98
C ALA A 339 9.78 13.03 -4.22
N LEU A 340 10.83 13.82 -4.34
CA LEU A 340 10.88 15.17 -3.75
C LEU A 340 9.72 16.02 -4.21
N ALA A 341 9.46 16.08 -5.51
CA ALA A 341 8.32 16.82 -6.08
C ALA A 341 6.97 16.28 -5.59
N SER A 342 6.83 14.94 -5.45
CA SER A 342 5.61 14.32 -4.90
C SER A 342 5.36 14.73 -3.45
N LEU A 343 6.39 14.71 -2.59
CA LEU A 343 6.27 15.14 -1.20
C LEU A 343 5.88 16.63 -1.10
N GLU A 344 6.47 17.48 -1.93
CA GLU A 344 6.12 18.90 -2.00
C GLU A 344 4.65 19.10 -2.43
N VAL A 345 4.16 18.39 -3.45
CA VAL A 345 2.74 18.45 -3.87
C VAL A 345 1.80 18.06 -2.73
N ILE A 346 2.12 16.97 -1.99
CA ILE A 346 1.29 16.55 -0.87
C ILE A 346 1.16 17.64 0.19
N GLU A 347 2.26 18.35 0.49
CA GLU A 347 2.26 19.46 1.46
C GLU A 347 1.56 20.71 0.93
N GLU A 348 1.97 21.19 -0.24
CA GLU A 348 1.49 22.45 -0.81
C GLU A 348 -0.01 22.44 -1.12
N GLU A 349 -0.54 21.30 -1.53
CA GLU A 349 -1.96 21.12 -1.82
C GLU A 349 -2.78 20.62 -0.64
N GLY A 350 -2.16 20.42 0.53
CA GLY A 350 -2.83 19.99 1.76
C GLY A 350 -3.49 18.62 1.65
N LEU A 351 -2.87 17.70 0.90
CA LEU A 351 -3.48 16.42 0.53
C LEU A 351 -3.69 15.48 1.72
N LEU A 352 -2.94 15.61 2.82
CA LEU A 352 -3.17 14.83 4.04
C LEU A 352 -4.57 15.12 4.61
N ASN A 353 -4.87 16.40 4.84
CA ASN A 353 -6.16 16.80 5.36
C ASN A 353 -7.30 16.51 4.37
N HIS A 354 -7.05 16.69 3.06
CA HIS A 354 -8.02 16.36 2.03
C HIS A 354 -8.37 14.87 2.04
N ALA A 355 -7.37 14.00 2.13
CA ALA A 355 -7.57 12.55 2.19
C ALA A 355 -8.32 12.12 3.46
N GLU A 356 -8.03 12.73 4.61
CA GLU A 356 -8.73 12.47 5.87
C GLU A 356 -10.21 12.87 5.77
N THR A 357 -10.48 14.12 5.38
CA THR A 357 -11.84 14.68 5.32
C THR A 357 -12.70 13.97 4.27
N LEU A 358 -12.21 13.88 3.03
CA LEU A 358 -12.95 13.23 1.94
C LEU A 358 -13.14 11.73 2.22
N GLY A 359 -12.15 11.09 2.83
CA GLY A 359 -12.25 9.68 3.22
C GLY A 359 -13.36 9.42 4.24
N GLU A 360 -13.53 10.30 5.25
CA GLU A 360 -14.63 10.19 6.21
C GLU A 360 -16.00 10.44 5.55
N GLU A 361 -16.10 11.43 4.67
CA GLU A 361 -17.34 11.70 3.92
C GLU A 361 -17.75 10.50 3.06
N LEU A 362 -16.82 9.92 2.30
CA LEU A 362 -17.08 8.74 1.47
C LEU A 362 -17.44 7.50 2.30
N LYS A 363 -16.71 7.25 3.40
CA LYS A 363 -17.05 6.13 4.31
C LYS A 363 -18.45 6.29 4.89
N LYS A 364 -18.80 7.52 5.29
CA LYS A 364 -20.15 7.80 5.78
C LYS A 364 -21.19 7.49 4.71
N LEU A 365 -21.02 7.98 3.49
CA LEU A 365 -21.91 7.70 2.37
C LEU A 365 -22.08 6.18 2.17
N PHE A 366 -20.98 5.43 2.06
CA PHE A 366 -21.06 3.98 1.86
C PHE A 366 -21.71 3.24 3.06
N ARG A 367 -21.44 3.66 4.31
CA ARG A 367 -22.09 3.07 5.48
C ARG A 367 -23.57 3.32 5.53
N ASP A 368 -24.00 4.55 5.24
CA ASP A 368 -25.42 4.92 5.24
C ASP A 368 -26.19 4.12 4.17
N GLU A 369 -25.59 3.89 3.00
CA GLU A 369 -26.26 3.27 1.86
C GLU A 369 -26.18 1.73 1.82
N VAL A 370 -25.04 1.16 2.18
CA VAL A 370 -24.82 -0.29 2.05
C VAL A 370 -24.26 -0.97 3.31
N GLY A 371 -24.05 -0.21 4.40
CA GLY A 371 -23.49 -0.75 5.65
C GLY A 371 -24.40 -1.75 6.38
N HIS A 372 -25.67 -1.82 6.04
CA HIS A 372 -26.59 -2.82 6.55
C HIS A 372 -26.44 -4.20 5.88
N ARG A 373 -25.70 -4.28 4.77
CA ARG A 373 -25.45 -5.51 3.98
C ARG A 373 -23.95 -5.86 3.89
N HIS A 374 -23.09 -4.87 3.98
CA HIS A 374 -21.66 -4.99 3.73
C HIS A 374 -20.86 -4.28 4.82
N ASP A 375 -19.61 -4.70 5.05
CA ASP A 375 -18.73 -3.98 5.98
C ASP A 375 -17.98 -2.86 5.24
N VAL A 376 -18.04 -1.66 5.80
CA VAL A 376 -17.36 -0.46 5.27
C VAL A 376 -16.32 0.01 6.26
N ARG A 377 -15.04 -0.09 5.91
CA ARG A 377 -13.91 0.24 6.79
C ARG A 377 -12.81 0.99 6.06
N GLY A 378 -11.82 1.49 6.79
CA GLY A 378 -10.65 2.14 6.23
C GLY A 378 -10.25 3.41 6.96
N LEU A 379 -9.13 4.01 6.53
CA LEU A 379 -8.59 5.28 7.01
C LEU A 379 -8.29 6.20 5.82
N GLY A 380 -8.67 7.46 5.90
CA GLY A 380 -8.50 8.41 4.80
C GLY A 380 -9.07 7.88 3.48
N LEU A 381 -8.33 8.02 2.40
CA LEU A 381 -8.69 7.50 1.08
C LEU A 381 -8.16 6.07 0.83
N MET A 382 -8.19 5.24 1.86
CA MET A 382 -7.96 3.81 1.81
C MET A 382 -9.20 3.11 2.37
N ILE A 383 -10.23 2.90 1.53
CA ILE A 383 -11.56 2.42 1.94
C ILE A 383 -11.83 1.06 1.33
N GLY A 384 -12.27 0.12 2.16
CA GLY A 384 -12.72 -1.21 1.76
C GLY A 384 -14.22 -1.38 1.99
N ILE A 385 -14.91 -1.90 0.98
CA ILE A 385 -16.30 -2.39 1.12
C ILE A 385 -16.25 -3.89 0.98
N GLU A 386 -16.35 -4.61 2.08
CA GLU A 386 -16.37 -6.07 2.05
C GLU A 386 -17.77 -6.59 1.79
N LEU A 387 -17.90 -7.36 0.71
CA LEU A 387 -19.16 -7.94 0.28
C LEU A 387 -19.46 -9.18 1.13
N LEU A 388 -20.39 -9.06 2.08
CA LEU A 388 -20.75 -10.12 3.03
C LEU A 388 -21.87 -11.01 2.54
N GLU A 389 -22.63 -10.57 1.54
CA GLU A 389 -23.76 -11.32 0.97
C GLU A 389 -23.34 -12.21 -0.20
N GLY A 390 -24.10 -13.28 -0.39
CA GLY A 390 -23.96 -14.18 -1.53
C GLY A 390 -23.15 -15.45 -1.24
N LYS A 391 -23.47 -16.52 -2.01
CA LYS A 391 -22.85 -17.85 -1.85
C LYS A 391 -21.43 -17.93 -2.43
N LYS A 392 -21.00 -16.95 -3.23
CA LYS A 392 -19.67 -16.90 -3.91
C LYS A 392 -19.13 -15.46 -3.88
N PRO A 393 -18.62 -14.98 -2.75
CA PRO A 393 -18.18 -13.59 -2.60
C PRO A 393 -17.16 -13.12 -3.65
N ALA A 394 -16.21 -13.99 -4.04
CA ALA A 394 -15.21 -13.65 -5.06
C ALA A 394 -15.83 -13.37 -6.43
N LYS A 395 -16.82 -14.18 -6.86
CA LYS A 395 -17.52 -13.95 -8.14
C LYS A 395 -18.37 -12.69 -8.09
N TYR A 396 -18.98 -12.42 -6.94
CA TYR A 396 -19.75 -11.19 -6.74
C TYR A 396 -18.83 -9.97 -6.85
N LEU A 397 -17.63 -10.02 -6.25
CA LEU A 397 -16.62 -8.96 -6.39
C LEU A 397 -16.25 -8.74 -7.87
N GLU A 398 -15.96 -9.82 -8.63
CA GLU A 398 -15.63 -9.70 -10.06
C GLU A 398 -16.75 -9.03 -10.86
N ASP A 399 -18.02 -9.40 -10.61
CA ASP A 399 -19.18 -8.80 -11.27
C ASP A 399 -19.31 -7.30 -10.93
N VAL A 400 -19.11 -6.90 -9.67
CA VAL A 400 -19.13 -5.50 -9.23
C VAL A 400 -18.06 -4.70 -9.94
N LEU A 401 -16.80 -5.19 -9.96
CA LEU A 401 -15.69 -4.51 -10.59
C LEU A 401 -15.89 -4.35 -12.11
N LEU A 402 -16.37 -5.39 -12.79
CA LEU A 402 -16.64 -5.34 -14.23
C LEU A 402 -17.77 -4.37 -14.57
N LYS A 403 -18.84 -4.32 -13.78
CA LYS A 403 -19.94 -3.37 -13.97
C LYS A 403 -19.51 -1.93 -13.71
N ALA A 404 -18.71 -1.68 -12.67
CA ALA A 404 -18.14 -0.35 -12.40
C ALA A 404 -17.24 0.10 -13.56
N PHE A 405 -16.36 -0.79 -14.06
CA PHE A 405 -15.51 -0.52 -15.22
C PHE A 405 -16.34 -0.13 -16.45
N LYS A 406 -17.37 -0.88 -16.80
CA LYS A 406 -18.26 -0.57 -17.93
C LYS A 406 -18.96 0.79 -17.79
N ARG A 407 -19.10 1.30 -16.58
CA ARG A 407 -19.70 2.60 -16.27
C ARG A 407 -18.69 3.72 -16.05
N GLY A 408 -17.41 3.47 -16.33
CA GLY A 408 -16.35 4.47 -16.31
C GLY A 408 -15.68 4.70 -14.96
N VAL A 409 -15.69 3.71 -14.05
CA VAL A 409 -14.96 3.74 -12.79
C VAL A 409 -13.93 2.61 -12.75
N ALA A 410 -12.64 2.98 -12.68
CA ALA A 410 -11.54 2.03 -12.58
C ALA A 410 -11.28 1.69 -11.10
N VAL A 411 -11.89 0.62 -10.60
CA VAL A 411 -11.78 0.13 -9.23
C VAL A 411 -11.33 -1.33 -9.23
N ILE A 412 -10.63 -1.77 -8.18
CA ILE A 412 -10.09 -3.14 -8.07
C ILE A 412 -10.45 -3.79 -6.73
N GLY A 413 -10.19 -5.08 -6.61
CA GLY A 413 -10.48 -5.85 -5.40
C GLY A 413 -9.30 -6.03 -4.45
N ALA A 414 -9.59 -6.45 -3.22
CA ALA A 414 -8.65 -6.92 -2.21
C ALA A 414 -9.28 -8.05 -1.39
N GLY A 415 -8.46 -8.77 -0.61
CA GLY A 415 -8.97 -9.86 0.21
C GLY A 415 -9.68 -10.93 -0.62
N LEU A 416 -10.75 -11.47 -0.07
CA LEU A 416 -11.61 -12.44 -0.74
C LEU A 416 -12.78 -11.78 -1.47
N SER A 417 -13.29 -10.66 -0.95
CA SER A 417 -14.54 -10.03 -1.43
C SER A 417 -14.60 -8.52 -1.19
N THR A 418 -13.47 -7.83 -1.05
CA THR A 418 -13.45 -6.41 -0.73
C THR A 418 -13.27 -5.56 -1.99
N VAL A 419 -14.20 -4.64 -2.25
CA VAL A 419 -14.03 -3.56 -3.23
C VAL A 419 -13.02 -2.57 -2.63
N ARG A 420 -11.91 -2.33 -3.33
CA ARG A 420 -10.79 -1.49 -2.89
C ARG A 420 -10.93 -0.08 -3.48
N ILE A 421 -11.18 0.90 -2.66
CA ILE A 421 -11.30 2.30 -3.05
C ILE A 421 -10.05 3.04 -2.56
N ALA A 422 -9.22 3.47 -3.50
CA ALA A 422 -7.96 4.16 -3.24
C ALA A 422 -7.63 5.16 -4.37
N PRO A 423 -8.48 6.18 -4.62
CA PRO A 423 -8.25 7.15 -5.69
C PRO A 423 -6.97 7.96 -5.45
N PRO A 424 -6.40 8.62 -6.46
CA PRO A 424 -5.40 9.66 -6.25
C PRO A 424 -5.88 10.68 -5.22
N LEU A 425 -4.98 11.15 -4.34
CA LEU A 425 -5.34 12.11 -3.28
C LEU A 425 -5.80 13.46 -3.82
N VAL A 426 -5.40 13.77 -5.06
CA VAL A 426 -5.81 14.99 -5.78
C VAL A 426 -7.22 14.92 -6.36
N ILE A 427 -7.98 13.85 -6.11
CA ILE A 427 -9.34 13.70 -6.66
C ILE A 427 -10.26 14.80 -6.11
N PRO A 428 -10.95 15.56 -6.96
CA PRO A 428 -11.96 16.51 -6.51
C PRO A 428 -13.13 15.81 -5.82
N ARG A 429 -13.69 16.46 -4.81
CA ARG A 429 -14.81 15.91 -4.01
C ARG A 429 -15.96 15.42 -4.90
N ASP A 430 -16.43 16.27 -5.83
CA ASP A 430 -17.59 15.96 -6.67
C ASP A 430 -17.33 14.76 -7.59
N MET A 431 -16.11 14.65 -8.14
CA MET A 431 -15.69 13.49 -8.94
C MET A 431 -15.63 12.21 -8.07
N ALA A 432 -15.13 12.31 -6.84
CA ALA A 432 -15.11 11.18 -5.92
C ALA A 432 -16.52 10.68 -5.58
N PHE A 433 -17.45 11.59 -5.31
CA PHE A 433 -18.86 11.25 -5.06
C PHE A 433 -19.54 10.66 -6.31
N LYS A 434 -19.26 11.20 -7.50
CA LYS A 434 -19.78 10.65 -8.76
C LYS A 434 -19.36 9.19 -8.99
N ALA A 435 -18.09 8.87 -8.69
CA ALA A 435 -17.61 7.49 -8.76
C ALA A 435 -18.23 6.60 -7.66
N ALA A 436 -18.41 7.13 -6.45
CA ALA A 436 -19.05 6.42 -5.35
C ALA A 436 -20.50 6.06 -5.68
N GLU A 437 -21.28 6.98 -6.25
CA GLU A 437 -22.66 6.72 -6.67
C GLU A 437 -22.73 5.63 -7.75
N ILE A 438 -21.81 5.61 -8.72
CA ILE A 438 -21.75 4.54 -9.71
C ILE A 438 -21.52 3.17 -9.05
N ILE A 439 -20.64 3.10 -8.04
CA ILE A 439 -20.39 1.86 -7.29
C ILE A 439 -21.63 1.46 -6.47
N LEU A 440 -22.27 2.43 -5.80
CA LEU A 440 -23.49 2.20 -5.01
C LEU A 440 -24.63 1.68 -5.88
N ASP A 441 -24.84 2.25 -7.07
CA ASP A 441 -25.86 1.76 -8.01
C ASP A 441 -25.57 0.32 -8.45
N VAL A 442 -24.31 -0.05 -8.65
CA VAL A 442 -23.93 -1.43 -8.97
C VAL A 442 -24.23 -2.36 -7.79
N LEU A 443 -23.95 -1.93 -6.55
CA LEU A 443 -24.20 -2.71 -5.33
C LEU A 443 -25.69 -2.85 -5.01
N ARG A 444 -26.50 -1.81 -5.27
CA ARG A 444 -27.98 -1.85 -5.09
C ARG A 444 -28.69 -2.75 -6.11
N GLY A 445 -28.14 -2.88 -7.32
CA GLY A 445 -28.67 -3.71 -8.39
C GLY A 445 -28.34 -5.21 -8.29
N HIS A 446 -27.75 -5.59 -7.20
CA HIS A 446 -27.46 -6.97 -6.79
C HIS A 446 -28.24 -7.32 -5.53
#